data_0d0b1a70fbc16e4a9ed068be071b4423
#
_entry.id   0d0b1a70fbc16e4a9ed068be071b4423
#
_cell.length_a   1.000
_cell.length_b   1.000
_cell.length_c   1.000
_cell.angle_alpha   90.00
_cell.angle_beta   90.00
_cell.angle_gamma   90.00
#
_symmetry.space_group_name_H-M   'P 1'
#
loop_
_entity.id
_entity.type
_entity.pdbx_description
1 polymer ?
#
loop_
_entity_poly.entity_id
_entity_poly.type
_entity_poly.pdbx_seq_one_letter_code
_entity_poly.pdbx_strand_id
1 'polypeptide(L)' 'MYVKIKLFASAKERLQKDAVEISVPRNCTLKELYDCVSRDYPQFRTMVGRWAVNLELKTLDYMLRGDEEIAWIPPVTGG' A
#
# COMPACT_ATOMS: atom_id res chain seq x y z
N MET A 1 5.11 4.13 13.80
CA MET A 1 6.16 3.57 12.93
C MET A 1 5.99 4.07 11.50
N TYR A 2 7.07 4.00 10.73
CA TYR A 2 7.01 4.37 9.33
C TYR A 2 6.95 3.12 8.47
N VAL A 3 6.08 3.15 7.46
CA VAL A 3 5.94 2.06 6.52
C VAL A 3 6.22 2.60 5.12
N LYS A 4 7.08 1.90 4.38
CA LYS A 4 7.36 2.22 2.99
C LYS A 4 6.53 1.32 2.10
N ILE A 5 5.74 1.93 1.21
CA ILE A 5 4.87 1.21 0.29
C ILE A 5 5.46 1.36 -1.11
N LYS A 6 5.87 0.26 -1.70
CA LYS A 6 6.34 0.27 -3.09
C LYS A 6 5.16 0.36 -4.04
N LEU A 7 5.32 1.15 -5.09
CA LEU A 7 4.29 1.38 -6.07
C LEU A 7 4.72 0.80 -7.41
N PHE A 8 3.76 0.25 -8.15
CA PHE A 8 4.01 -0.37 -9.45
C PHE A 8 3.00 0.10 -10.47
N ALA A 9 3.39 0.05 -11.74
CA ALA A 9 2.53 0.28 -12.91
C ALA A 9 1.70 1.56 -12.76
N SER A 10 0.38 1.47 -12.85
CA SER A 10 -0.50 2.64 -12.86
C SER A 10 -0.41 3.47 -11.57
N ALA A 11 -0.18 2.83 -10.43
CA ALA A 11 -0.02 3.56 -9.16
C ALA A 11 1.24 4.42 -9.18
N LYS A 12 2.34 3.86 -9.69
CA LYS A 12 3.59 4.58 -9.83
C LYS A 12 3.43 5.78 -10.77
N GLU A 13 2.71 5.59 -11.87
CA GLU A 13 2.46 6.66 -12.82
C GLU A 13 1.58 7.76 -12.23
N ARG A 14 0.52 7.38 -11.53
CA ARG A 14 -0.42 8.36 -10.98
C ARG A 14 0.20 9.21 -9.89
N LEU A 15 1.04 8.63 -9.04
CA LEU A 15 1.68 9.35 -7.96
C LEU A 15 3.05 9.90 -8.34
N GLN A 16 3.58 9.47 -9.47
CA GLN A 16 4.90 9.87 -9.96
C GLN A 16 6.00 9.61 -8.91
N LYS A 17 5.87 8.47 -8.23
CA LYS A 17 6.79 8.03 -7.19
C LYS A 17 6.98 6.52 -7.29
N ASP A 18 8.17 6.06 -6.92
CA ASP A 18 8.44 4.62 -6.83
C ASP A 18 7.91 4.04 -5.53
N ALA A 19 7.79 4.87 -4.51
CA ALA A 19 7.32 4.45 -3.19
C ALA A 19 6.80 5.66 -2.43
N VAL A 20 5.96 5.40 -1.43
CA VAL A 20 5.53 6.42 -0.48
C VAL A 20 5.83 5.93 0.92
N GLU A 21 6.13 6.87 1.82
CA GLU A 21 6.37 6.55 3.23
C GLU A 21 5.25 7.16 4.06
N ILE A 22 4.71 6.35 4.97
CA ILE A 22 3.55 6.72 5.77
C ILE A 22 3.85 6.45 7.23
N SER A 23 3.49 7.39 8.09
CA SER A 23 3.54 7.18 9.53
C SER A 23 2.23 6.53 9.98
N VAL A 24 2.32 5.41 10.67
CA VAL A 24 1.15 4.65 11.12
C VAL A 24 1.34 4.21 12.58
N PRO A 25 0.24 3.92 13.28
CA PRO A 25 0.33 3.37 14.63
C PRO A 25 0.98 1.98 14.62
N ARG A 26 1.53 1.58 15.74
CA ARG A 26 1.99 0.21 15.91
C ARG A 26 0.80 -0.74 15.88
N ASN A 27 1.03 -1.97 15.43
CA ASN A 27 -0.01 -2.99 15.31
C ASN A 27 -1.11 -2.56 14.35
N CYS A 28 -0.72 -1.85 13.32
CA CYS A 28 -1.63 -1.37 12.28
C CYS A 28 -1.96 -2.51 11.33
N THR A 29 -3.24 -2.64 10.96
CA THR A 29 -3.65 -3.59 9.92
C THR A 29 -3.46 -2.94 8.55
N LEU A 30 -3.53 -3.77 7.49
CA LEU A 30 -3.48 -3.24 6.13
C LEU A 30 -4.65 -2.30 5.85
N LYS A 31 -5.82 -2.57 6.44
CA LYS A 31 -6.96 -1.66 6.31
C LYS A 31 -6.63 -0.29 6.91
N GLU A 32 -6.04 -0.27 8.09
CA GLU A 32 -5.65 0.97 8.73
C GLU A 32 -4.53 1.67 7.96
N LEU A 33 -3.61 0.91 7.40
CA LEU A 33 -2.57 1.47 6.52
C LEU A 33 -3.21 2.13 5.29
N TYR A 34 -4.19 1.46 4.69
CA TYR A 34 -4.91 2.03 3.56
C TYR A 34 -5.58 3.35 3.93
N ASP A 35 -6.22 3.40 5.10
CA ASP A 35 -6.85 4.64 5.57
C ASP A 35 -5.82 5.75 5.75
N CYS A 36 -4.66 5.44 6.32
CA CYS A 36 -3.60 6.43 6.51
C CYS A 36 -3.01 6.92 5.19
N VAL A 37 -2.72 6.00 4.26
CA VAL A 37 -2.15 6.40 2.98
C VAL A 37 -3.16 7.17 2.14
N SER A 38 -4.45 6.83 2.23
CA SER A 38 -5.49 7.54 1.50
C SER A 38 -5.71 8.95 2.03
N ARG A 39 -5.42 9.17 3.30
CA ARG A 39 -5.48 10.51 3.88
C ARG A 39 -4.35 11.38 3.35
N ASP A 40 -3.14 10.85 3.30
CA ASP A 40 -1.96 11.59 2.85
C ASP A 40 -1.89 11.69 1.32
N TYR A 41 -2.38 10.67 0.64
CA TYR A 41 -2.40 10.59 -0.82
C TYR A 41 -3.81 10.22 -1.28
N PRO A 42 -4.70 11.22 -1.39
CA PRO A 42 -6.11 10.97 -1.71
C PRO A 42 -6.36 10.21 -3.02
N GLN A 43 -5.37 10.19 -3.92
CA GLN A 43 -5.49 9.44 -5.17
C GLN A 43 -5.72 7.95 -4.93
N PHE A 44 -5.26 7.42 -3.77
CA PHE A 44 -5.46 6.02 -3.43
C PHE A 44 -6.93 5.63 -3.38
N ARG A 45 -7.82 6.57 -3.05
CA ARG A 45 -9.25 6.28 -2.93
C ARG A 45 -9.88 5.88 -4.26
N THR A 46 -9.28 6.28 -5.38
CA THR A 46 -9.79 5.96 -6.70
C THR A 46 -8.99 4.89 -7.40
N MET A 47 -7.96 4.36 -6.73
CA MET A 47 -7.14 3.30 -7.30
C MET A 47 -7.60 1.94 -6.80
N VAL A 48 -7.68 1.00 -7.71
CA VAL A 48 -7.99 -0.39 -7.38
C VAL A 48 -6.69 -1.16 -7.31
N GLY A 49 -6.52 -1.97 -6.29
CA GLY A 49 -5.31 -2.75 -6.14
C GLY A 49 -5.39 -3.67 -4.94
N ARG A 50 -4.29 -4.35 -4.69
CA ARG A 50 -4.18 -5.29 -3.58
C ARG A 50 -2.86 -5.07 -2.86
N TRP A 51 -2.84 -5.47 -1.60
CA TRP A 51 -1.63 -5.39 -0.79
C TRP A 51 -0.82 -6.67 -0.91
N ALA A 52 0.48 -6.52 -1.12
CA ALA A 52 1.42 -7.62 -1.00
C ALA A 52 2.35 -7.32 0.17
N VAL A 53 2.61 -8.32 0.98
CA VAL A 53 3.50 -8.24 2.13
C VAL A 53 4.54 -9.32 1.96
N ASN A 54 5.81 -8.92 1.87
CA ASN A 54 6.91 -9.84 1.62
C ASN A 54 6.62 -10.75 0.42
N LEU A 55 6.14 -10.13 -0.68
CA LEU A 55 5.85 -10.80 -1.95
C LEU A 55 4.64 -11.74 -1.91
N GLU A 56 3.81 -11.67 -0.88
CA GLU A 56 2.59 -12.47 -0.79
C GLU A 56 1.38 -11.56 -0.64
N LEU A 57 0.31 -11.86 -1.37
CA LEU A 57 -0.93 -11.12 -1.23
C LEU A 57 -1.56 -11.42 0.12
N LYS A 58 -1.98 -10.36 0.81
CA LYS A 58 -2.61 -10.46 2.12
C LYS A 58 -3.95 -9.74 2.13
N THR A 59 -4.82 -10.17 3.02
CA THR A 59 -6.11 -9.53 3.21
C THR A 59 -5.97 -8.33 4.16
N LEU A 60 -7.02 -7.53 4.22
CA LEU A 60 -7.00 -6.25 4.95
C LEU A 60 -6.82 -6.41 6.45
N ASP A 61 -7.08 -7.58 6.99
CA ASP A 61 -6.94 -7.85 8.42
C ASP A 61 -5.52 -8.25 8.82
N TYR A 62 -4.59 -8.35 7.86
CA TYR A 62 -3.21 -8.66 8.19
C TYR A 62 -2.61 -7.54 9.04
N MET A 63 -2.00 -7.90 10.16
CA MET A 63 -1.38 -6.94 11.08
C MET A 63 0.10 -6.79 10.79
N LEU A 64 0.53 -5.55 10.56
CA LEU A 64 1.91 -5.23 10.26
C LEU A 64 2.79 -5.35 11.50
N ARG A 65 4.00 -5.85 11.30
CA ARG A 65 5.00 -5.96 12.35
C ARG A 65 5.96 -4.77 12.36
N GLY A 66 6.20 -4.20 11.18
CA GLY A 66 7.06 -3.02 11.04
C GLY A 66 8.29 -3.23 10.18
N ASP A 67 8.63 -4.47 9.86
CA ASP A 67 9.83 -4.81 9.08
C ASP A 67 9.51 -5.44 7.72
N GLU A 68 8.24 -5.44 7.35
CA GLU A 68 7.82 -6.08 6.10
C GLU A 68 8.08 -5.18 4.90
N GLU A 69 8.26 -5.82 3.75
CA GLU A 69 8.23 -5.14 2.47
C GLU A 69 6.79 -5.08 1.99
N ILE A 70 6.25 -3.85 1.91
CA ILE A 70 4.85 -3.62 1.54
C ILE A 70 4.79 -3.10 0.12
N ALA A 71 3.88 -3.62 -0.67
CA ALA A 71 3.66 -3.16 -2.03
C ALA A 71 2.19 -3.02 -2.33
N TRP A 72 1.84 -2.02 -3.12
CA TRP A 72 0.51 -1.84 -3.66
C TRP A 72 0.53 -2.31 -5.11
N ILE A 73 -0.23 -3.35 -5.40
CA ILE A 73 -0.24 -4.00 -6.70
C ILE A 73 -1.55 -3.68 -7.42
N PRO A 74 -1.52 -2.88 -8.49
CA PRO A 74 -2.73 -2.67 -9.29
C PRO A 74 -3.16 -3.96 -9.97
N PRO A 75 -4.44 -4.09 -10.33
CA PRO A 75 -4.89 -5.29 -11.03
C PRO A 75 -4.21 -5.37 -12.39
N VAL A 76 -3.90 -6.60 -12.79
CA VAL A 76 -3.40 -6.85 -14.14
C VAL A 76 -4.60 -6.78 -15.07
N THR A 77 -4.65 -5.74 -15.89
CA THR A 77 -5.61 -5.70 -16.96
C THR A 77 -5.04 -6.59 -18.05
N GLY A 78 -5.29 -7.86 -17.93
CA GLY A 78 -4.85 -8.81 -18.93
C GLY A 78 -5.56 -8.54 -20.23
N GLY A 79 -4.83 -8.07 -21.12
CA GLY A 79 -5.29 -7.68 -22.42
C GLY A 79 -5.97 -8.76 -23.19
#